data_2ea8c8d010423a79bfbce28e98256a10
#
_entry.id   2ea8c8d010423a79bfbce28e98256a10
#
_cell.length_a   1.000
_cell.length_b   1.000
_cell.length_c   1.000
_cell.angle_alpha   90.00
_cell.angle_beta   90.00
_cell.angle_gamma   90.00
#
_symmetry.space_group_name_H-M   'P 1'
#
loop_
_entity.id
_entity.type
_entity.pdbx_description
1 polymer ?
#
loop_
_entity_poly.entity_id
_entity_poly.type
_entity_poly.pdbx_seq_one_letter_code
_entity_poly.pdbx_strand_id
1 'polypeptide(L)'
;MKEVNEMKLLKIIVEGNNIFKDGIIEFDFTAQDKVIDKENLNHLFSNIYSQNSFAIAGINASGKTTVLNYLSIIFDVFFRNKQLNEVDGKYLLGDRIQFTVFYYDNNHIFKLDSTVKLNETNEYEFVEETIRVKDSKKVTSKKELYVFHDKELLVIRSDLDQKYLAKDISINVVQTKNNPMYVGNSLNLTNYNFYMPNWNVPQEVIKFFDSSIEYVRNAHNGGTYLKFYHQQEIFISSILELEKYLSSGTIKGINVFSLIISSIENGGYVLIDEIENHFNKTIITTIFNLFKDEKINPNGATLIFSTHYSELLDEFNRKDNIYITLKDRNNQSQNELVNYSDKVKRNDLKKSEVYLSNYIKGTAPQYRATMELKKYIKGLANEETVKNGKN
;
A
#
# COMPACT_ATOMS: atom_id res chain seq x y z
N MET A 1 -7.30 -25.54 -13.57
CA MET A 1 -6.40 -24.76 -12.68
C MET A 1 -6.54 -23.31 -13.12
N LYS A 2 -6.88 -22.38 -12.22
CA LYS A 2 -6.74 -20.94 -12.52
C LYS A 2 -5.25 -20.70 -12.74
N GLU A 3 -4.89 -20.06 -13.85
CA GLU A 3 -3.52 -19.53 -14.00
C GLU A 3 -3.30 -18.50 -12.89
N VAL A 4 -2.37 -18.81 -12.00
CA VAL A 4 -1.96 -17.87 -10.94
C VAL A 4 -1.14 -16.78 -11.59
N ASN A 5 -1.41 -15.55 -11.24
CA ASN A 5 -0.67 -14.40 -11.76
C ASN A 5 0.78 -14.43 -11.22
N GLU A 6 1.75 -14.81 -12.07
CA GLU A 6 3.17 -14.81 -11.71
C GLU A 6 3.80 -13.40 -11.70
N MET A 7 3.04 -12.39 -12.13
CA MET A 7 3.55 -11.02 -12.23
C MET A 7 3.85 -10.45 -10.84
N LYS A 8 5.09 -9.98 -10.64
CA LYS A 8 5.56 -9.37 -9.39
C LYS A 8 6.29 -8.05 -9.67
N LEU A 9 5.94 -7.00 -8.92
CA LEU A 9 6.71 -5.77 -8.92
C LEU A 9 8.10 -6.02 -8.34
N LEU A 10 9.10 -5.41 -8.95
CA LEU A 10 10.48 -5.43 -8.48
C LEU A 10 10.87 -4.07 -7.88
N LYS A 11 10.54 -2.98 -8.58
CA LYS A 11 10.88 -1.63 -8.14
C LYS A 11 10.02 -0.60 -8.84
N ILE A 12 9.69 0.47 -8.14
CA ILE A 12 9.08 1.66 -8.73
C ILE A 12 9.92 2.90 -8.40
N ILE A 13 9.94 3.85 -9.32
CA ILE A 13 10.49 5.19 -9.14
C ILE A 13 9.46 6.18 -9.67
N VAL A 14 9.14 7.20 -8.89
CA VAL A 14 8.26 8.30 -9.26
C VAL A 14 9.08 9.57 -9.18
N GLU A 15 9.17 10.33 -10.28
CA GLU A 15 9.96 11.56 -10.37
C GLU A 15 9.09 12.74 -10.81
N GLY A 16 9.38 13.93 -10.28
CA GLY A 16 8.65 15.14 -10.61
C GLY A 16 7.49 15.47 -9.67
N ASN A 17 7.38 14.78 -8.51
CA ASN A 17 6.39 15.12 -7.50
C ASN A 17 6.88 16.30 -6.64
N ASN A 18 5.92 17.12 -6.14
CA ASN A 18 6.23 18.31 -5.34
C ASN A 18 6.21 18.05 -3.82
N ILE A 19 5.89 16.83 -3.40
CA ILE A 19 5.64 16.48 -1.98
C ILE A 19 6.90 15.93 -1.33
N PHE A 20 7.70 15.18 -2.12
CA PHE A 20 8.91 14.54 -1.63
C PHE A 20 10.16 15.30 -2.07
N LYS A 21 11.18 15.18 -1.25
CA LYS A 21 12.50 15.77 -1.48
C LYS A 21 13.06 15.35 -2.84
N ASP A 22 13.66 16.30 -3.54
CA ASP A 22 14.20 16.13 -4.90
C ASP A 22 13.15 15.63 -5.91
N GLY A 23 11.85 15.64 -5.54
CA GLY A 23 10.75 15.14 -6.35
C GLY A 23 10.75 13.63 -6.58
N ILE A 24 11.45 12.84 -5.75
CA ILE A 24 11.68 11.42 -5.99
C ILE A 24 11.07 10.55 -4.89
N ILE A 25 10.37 9.49 -5.31
CA ILE A 25 9.96 8.36 -4.48
C ILE A 25 10.54 7.10 -5.12
N GLU A 26 11.24 6.29 -4.34
CA GLU A 26 11.74 4.99 -4.75
C GLU A 26 11.23 3.91 -3.79
N PHE A 27 10.66 2.81 -4.34
CA PHE A 27 10.16 1.69 -3.56
C PHE A 27 10.58 0.37 -4.23
N ASP A 28 11.40 -0.41 -3.54
CA ASP A 28 11.92 -1.69 -4.00
C ASP A 28 11.18 -2.84 -3.30
N PHE A 29 10.63 -3.76 -4.09
CA PHE A 29 9.85 -4.90 -3.61
C PHE A 29 10.70 -6.15 -3.40
N THR A 30 11.98 -6.10 -3.80
CA THR A 30 12.88 -7.24 -3.69
C THR A 30 13.64 -7.25 -2.36
N ALA A 31 14.06 -8.42 -1.93
CA ALA A 31 14.91 -8.56 -0.76
C ALA A 31 16.30 -7.97 -1.05
N GLN A 32 16.62 -6.81 -0.49
CA GLN A 32 17.89 -6.10 -0.71
C GLN A 32 19.01 -6.64 0.19
N ASP A 33 18.71 -6.91 1.45
CA ASP A 33 19.66 -7.51 2.40
C ASP A 33 19.88 -9.01 2.08
N LYS A 34 20.96 -9.57 2.62
CA LYS A 34 21.29 -11.00 2.45
C LYS A 34 20.12 -11.86 2.92
N VAL A 35 19.70 -12.81 2.07
CA VAL A 35 18.67 -13.79 2.42
C VAL A 35 19.33 -14.92 3.20
N ILE A 36 19.06 -14.98 4.49
CA ILE A 36 19.48 -16.07 5.39
C ILE A 36 18.27 -16.95 5.67
N ASP A 37 17.13 -16.33 5.99
CA ASP A 37 15.85 -16.95 6.19
C ASP A 37 14.93 -16.57 5.01
N LYS A 38 14.12 -17.53 4.56
CA LYS A 38 13.18 -17.37 3.44
C LYS A 38 11.77 -17.05 3.90
N GLU A 39 11.52 -17.00 5.18
CA GLU A 39 10.24 -16.60 5.73
C GLU A 39 9.84 -15.21 5.21
N ASN A 40 8.59 -15.04 4.81
CA ASN A 40 8.07 -13.80 4.22
C ASN A 40 8.72 -13.40 2.87
N LEU A 41 9.31 -14.35 2.17
CA LEU A 41 9.91 -14.15 0.85
C LEU A 41 9.31 -15.10 -0.17
N ASN A 42 9.14 -14.60 -1.38
CA ASN A 42 8.73 -15.36 -2.54
C ASN A 42 9.89 -15.44 -3.53
N HIS A 43 10.34 -16.65 -3.84
CA HIS A 43 11.44 -16.86 -4.79
C HIS A 43 10.97 -16.58 -6.21
N LEU A 44 11.66 -15.71 -6.92
CA LEU A 44 11.35 -15.39 -8.31
C LEU A 44 12.26 -16.17 -9.27
N PHE A 45 13.55 -15.92 -9.19
CA PHE A 45 14.55 -16.61 -10.01
C PHE A 45 15.94 -16.39 -9.41
N SER A 46 16.90 -17.28 -9.70
CA SER A 46 18.29 -17.17 -9.20
C SER A 46 18.33 -16.84 -7.70
N ASN A 47 18.94 -15.73 -7.33
CA ASN A 47 19.01 -15.21 -5.96
C ASN A 47 18.08 -14.00 -5.72
N ILE A 48 17.07 -13.82 -6.57
CA ILE A 48 16.11 -12.74 -6.49
C ILE A 48 14.84 -13.23 -5.82
N TYR A 49 14.44 -12.53 -4.77
CA TYR A 49 13.24 -12.80 -3.99
C TYR A 49 12.42 -11.51 -3.90
N SER A 50 11.10 -11.59 -4.03
CA SER A 50 10.18 -10.54 -3.63
C SER A 50 9.75 -10.75 -2.17
N GLN A 51 9.36 -9.67 -1.52
CA GLN A 51 8.90 -9.70 -0.13
C GLN A 51 7.37 -9.72 -0.07
N ASN A 52 6.80 -10.48 0.87
CA ASN A 52 5.35 -10.65 1.00
C ASN A 52 4.70 -9.63 1.95
N SER A 53 5.48 -8.78 2.60
CA SER A 53 4.93 -7.68 3.40
C SER A 53 5.87 -6.50 3.51
N PHE A 54 5.27 -5.28 3.52
CA PHE A 54 5.97 -4.00 3.68
C PHE A 54 5.24 -3.11 4.67
N ALA A 55 6.01 -2.44 5.53
CA ALA A 55 5.52 -1.37 6.39
C ALA A 55 6.02 0.00 5.92
N ILE A 56 5.13 0.98 5.90
CA ILE A 56 5.45 2.39 5.71
C ILE A 56 5.15 3.11 7.03
N ALA A 57 6.18 3.41 7.81
CA ALA A 57 6.06 4.07 9.09
C ALA A 57 6.43 5.55 8.99
N GLY A 58 5.88 6.37 9.86
CA GLY A 58 6.20 7.80 9.89
C GLY A 58 5.28 8.58 10.83
N ILE A 59 5.70 9.77 11.22
CA ILE A 59 4.86 10.68 12.00
C ILE A 59 3.66 11.19 11.17
N ASN A 60 2.70 11.84 11.84
CA ASN A 60 1.55 12.42 11.14
C ASN A 60 2.00 13.43 10.08
N ALA A 61 1.30 13.44 8.95
CA ALA A 61 1.56 14.30 7.80
C ALA A 61 2.98 14.19 7.21
N SER A 62 3.66 13.05 7.35
CA SER A 62 4.96 12.77 6.72
C SER A 62 4.87 12.14 5.33
N GLY A 63 3.65 11.88 4.82
CA GLY A 63 3.44 11.38 3.45
C GLY A 63 3.22 9.87 3.32
N LYS A 64 2.92 9.12 4.39
CA LYS A 64 2.63 7.67 4.32
C LYS A 64 1.50 7.34 3.35
N THR A 65 0.33 7.96 3.55
CA THR A 65 -0.83 7.81 2.67
C THR A 65 -0.52 8.24 1.24
N THR A 66 0.33 9.27 1.06
CA THR A 66 0.76 9.72 -0.26
C THR A 66 1.57 8.65 -1.00
N VAL A 67 2.48 7.95 -0.32
CA VAL A 67 3.22 6.82 -0.92
C VAL A 67 2.25 5.71 -1.32
N LEU A 68 1.30 5.33 -0.46
CA LEU A 68 0.28 4.33 -0.78
C LEU A 68 -0.59 4.75 -1.98
N ASN A 69 -0.94 6.03 -2.09
CA ASN A 69 -1.69 6.55 -3.24
C ASN A 69 -0.89 6.47 -4.54
N TYR A 70 0.42 6.77 -4.53
CA TYR A 70 1.26 6.54 -5.72
C TYR A 70 1.33 5.07 -6.11
N LEU A 71 1.45 4.16 -5.14
CA LEU A 71 1.37 2.73 -5.40
C LEU A 71 0.02 2.34 -6.01
N SER A 72 -1.08 2.86 -5.46
CA SER A 72 -2.44 2.62 -6.01
C SER A 72 -2.57 3.11 -7.45
N ILE A 73 -2.10 4.32 -7.76
CA ILE A 73 -2.09 4.87 -9.13
C ILE A 73 -1.31 3.95 -10.07
N ILE A 74 -0.11 3.53 -9.67
CA ILE A 74 0.75 2.65 -10.48
C ILE A 74 0.06 1.31 -10.76
N PHE A 75 -0.55 0.70 -9.74
CA PHE A 75 -1.31 -0.54 -9.91
C PHE A 75 -2.50 -0.35 -10.85
N ASP A 76 -3.28 0.69 -10.66
CA ASP A 76 -4.49 0.94 -11.42
C ASP A 76 -4.18 1.23 -12.89
N VAL A 77 -3.21 2.10 -13.15
CA VAL A 77 -2.88 2.56 -14.50
C VAL A 77 -2.11 1.51 -15.29
N PHE A 78 -1.08 0.93 -14.70
CA PHE A 78 -0.16 0.06 -15.45
C PHE A 78 -0.53 -1.43 -15.42
N PHE A 79 -1.30 -1.89 -14.42
CA PHE A 79 -1.58 -3.31 -14.23
C PHE A 79 -3.06 -3.67 -14.18
N ARG A 80 -3.95 -2.68 -14.06
CA ARG A 80 -5.40 -2.87 -14.08
C ARG A 80 -6.10 -2.16 -15.23
N ASN A 81 -5.33 -1.52 -16.11
CA ASN A 81 -5.79 -0.86 -17.33
C ASN A 81 -6.80 0.28 -17.10
N LYS A 82 -6.74 0.96 -15.94
CA LYS A 82 -7.55 2.14 -15.69
C LYS A 82 -6.98 3.35 -16.43
N GLN A 83 -7.87 4.22 -16.85
CA GLN A 83 -7.52 5.50 -17.47
C GLN A 83 -6.92 6.45 -16.42
N LEU A 84 -5.90 7.24 -16.80
CA LEU A 84 -5.27 8.24 -15.92
C LEU A 84 -6.30 9.19 -15.31
N ASN A 85 -7.32 9.57 -16.08
CA ASN A 85 -8.32 10.53 -15.66
C ASN A 85 -9.39 9.95 -14.71
N GLU A 86 -9.42 8.62 -14.54
CA GLU A 86 -10.38 7.90 -13.70
C GLU A 86 -9.77 7.37 -12.39
N VAL A 87 -8.44 7.50 -12.20
CA VAL A 87 -7.81 6.98 -10.97
C VAL A 87 -8.02 7.89 -9.79
N ASP A 88 -8.23 7.27 -8.62
CA ASP A 88 -8.21 7.98 -7.36
C ASP A 88 -6.80 8.57 -7.11
N GLY A 89 -6.76 9.78 -6.54
CA GLY A 89 -5.47 10.42 -6.25
C GLY A 89 -4.77 11.07 -7.45
N LYS A 90 -5.41 11.18 -8.62
CA LYS A 90 -4.84 11.82 -9.83
C LYS A 90 -4.27 13.23 -9.58
N TYR A 91 -4.75 13.95 -8.57
CA TYR A 91 -4.20 15.26 -8.18
C TYR A 91 -2.72 15.21 -7.78
N LEU A 92 -2.19 14.02 -7.46
CA LEU A 92 -0.77 13.80 -7.15
C LEU A 92 0.13 13.82 -8.40
N LEU A 93 -0.44 13.72 -9.60
CA LEU A 93 0.31 13.68 -10.86
C LEU A 93 0.95 15.03 -11.20
N GLY A 94 0.41 16.15 -10.67
CA GLY A 94 0.92 17.49 -10.94
C GLY A 94 0.86 17.84 -12.43
N ASP A 95 1.68 18.81 -12.87
CA ASP A 95 1.72 19.22 -14.28
C ASP A 95 2.47 18.21 -15.16
N ARG A 96 3.51 17.59 -14.60
CA ARG A 96 4.32 16.56 -15.27
C ARG A 96 4.94 15.63 -14.24
N ILE A 97 4.81 14.33 -14.49
CA ILE A 97 5.37 13.28 -13.63
C ILE A 97 5.94 12.15 -14.49
N GLN A 98 6.96 11.49 -13.96
CA GLN A 98 7.59 10.33 -14.60
C GLN A 98 7.47 9.11 -13.70
N PHE A 99 7.22 7.97 -14.32
CA PHE A 99 7.17 6.67 -13.66
C PHE A 99 8.19 5.75 -14.32
N THR A 100 9.04 5.12 -13.51
CA THR A 100 9.81 3.94 -13.91
C THR A 100 9.34 2.76 -13.10
N VAL A 101 8.86 1.72 -13.77
CA VAL A 101 8.32 0.52 -13.12
C VAL A 101 9.07 -0.71 -13.62
N PHE A 102 9.66 -1.45 -12.70
CA PHE A 102 10.27 -2.75 -12.98
C PHE A 102 9.38 -3.86 -12.44
N TYR A 103 9.10 -4.86 -13.27
CA TYR A 103 8.32 -6.02 -12.86
C TYR A 103 8.83 -7.30 -13.52
N TYR A 104 8.55 -8.42 -12.86
CA TYR A 104 8.83 -9.77 -13.34
C TYR A 104 7.51 -10.40 -13.80
N ASP A 105 7.54 -11.07 -14.93
CA ASP A 105 6.43 -11.87 -15.43
C ASP A 105 6.96 -12.95 -16.37
N ASN A 106 6.50 -14.19 -16.18
CA ASN A 106 6.79 -15.33 -17.08
C ASN A 106 8.28 -15.46 -17.48
N ASN A 107 9.19 -15.50 -16.50
CA ASN A 107 10.64 -15.55 -16.70
C ASN A 107 11.28 -14.34 -17.41
N HIS A 108 10.56 -13.24 -17.52
CA HIS A 108 11.06 -12.00 -18.09
C HIS A 108 11.03 -10.87 -17.07
N ILE A 109 11.97 -9.96 -17.21
CA ILE A 109 12.04 -8.72 -16.45
C ILE A 109 11.72 -7.58 -17.40
N PHE A 110 10.74 -6.79 -17.02
CA PHE A 110 10.28 -5.64 -17.78
C PHE A 110 10.72 -4.35 -17.09
N LYS A 111 11.03 -3.35 -17.88
CA LYS A 111 11.18 -1.96 -17.47
C LYS A 111 10.22 -1.12 -18.29
N LEU A 112 9.30 -0.45 -17.61
CA LEU A 112 8.38 0.52 -18.18
C LEU A 112 8.82 1.91 -17.73
N ASP A 113 9.15 2.77 -18.67
CA ASP A 113 9.37 4.20 -18.45
C ASP A 113 8.19 4.97 -19.04
N SER A 114 7.55 5.84 -18.27
CA SER A 114 6.36 6.60 -18.69
C SER A 114 6.44 8.03 -18.22
N THR A 115 6.10 8.97 -19.10
CA THR A 115 5.94 10.39 -18.78
C THR A 115 4.47 10.78 -18.97
N VAL A 116 3.88 11.32 -17.93
CA VAL A 116 2.50 11.84 -17.90
C VAL A 116 2.54 13.36 -17.81
N LYS A 117 1.65 14.03 -18.52
CA LYS A 117 1.50 15.49 -18.53
C LYS A 117 0.03 15.88 -18.45
N LEU A 118 -0.24 16.97 -17.76
CA LEU A 118 -1.54 17.64 -17.80
C LEU A 118 -1.60 18.50 -19.08
N ASN A 119 -2.62 18.28 -19.92
CA ASN A 119 -2.80 19.03 -21.16
C ASN A 119 -3.61 20.34 -20.96
N GLU A 120 -3.80 21.10 -22.01
CA GLU A 120 -4.52 22.39 -21.96
C GLU A 120 -6.01 22.25 -21.63
N THR A 121 -6.59 21.06 -21.75
CA THR A 121 -8.00 20.76 -21.41
C THR A 121 -8.14 20.21 -19.97
N ASN A 122 -7.06 20.27 -19.16
CA ASN A 122 -7.00 19.70 -17.80
C ASN A 122 -7.23 18.19 -17.75
N GLU A 123 -6.77 17.46 -18.78
CA GLU A 123 -6.75 16.01 -18.80
C GLU A 123 -5.31 15.50 -18.79
N TYR A 124 -5.09 14.39 -18.10
CA TYR A 124 -3.79 13.73 -18.08
C TYR A 124 -3.61 12.86 -19.32
N GLU A 125 -2.43 12.92 -19.92
CA GLU A 125 -2.06 12.08 -21.05
C GLU A 125 -0.64 11.56 -20.93
N PHE A 126 -0.39 10.37 -21.49
CA PHE A 126 0.94 9.85 -21.69
C PHE A 126 1.59 10.52 -22.88
N VAL A 127 2.70 11.22 -22.66
CA VAL A 127 3.48 11.85 -23.74
C VAL A 127 4.59 10.97 -24.26
N GLU A 128 5.18 10.17 -23.37
CA GLU A 128 6.26 9.24 -23.68
C GLU A 128 6.08 7.96 -22.87
N GLU A 129 6.18 6.81 -23.52
CA GLU A 129 6.27 5.52 -22.85
C GLU A 129 7.18 4.58 -23.65
N THR A 130 7.99 3.82 -22.92
CA THR A 130 8.83 2.75 -23.49
C THR A 130 8.77 1.52 -22.59
N ILE A 131 8.70 0.34 -23.22
CA ILE A 131 8.84 -0.94 -22.53
C ILE A 131 10.13 -1.60 -23.02
N ARG A 132 10.96 -2.03 -22.08
CA ARG A 132 12.13 -2.89 -22.32
C ARG A 132 11.93 -4.23 -21.65
N VAL A 133 12.48 -5.29 -22.24
CA VAL A 133 12.36 -6.66 -21.72
C VAL A 133 13.68 -7.40 -21.82
N LYS A 134 13.96 -8.19 -20.79
CA LYS A 134 15.10 -9.14 -20.79
C LYS A 134 14.73 -10.46 -20.12
N ASP A 135 15.38 -11.52 -20.54
CA ASP A 135 15.24 -12.84 -19.94
C ASP A 135 15.87 -12.86 -18.52
N SER A 136 15.13 -13.31 -17.52
CA SER A 136 15.58 -13.40 -16.14
C SER A 136 16.81 -14.34 -15.97
N LYS A 137 16.98 -15.33 -16.85
CA LYS A 137 18.14 -16.23 -16.86
C LYS A 137 19.46 -15.50 -17.13
N LYS A 138 19.42 -14.32 -17.75
CA LYS A 138 20.60 -13.50 -18.02
C LYS A 138 21.01 -12.63 -16.83
N VAL A 139 20.20 -12.57 -15.77
CA VAL A 139 20.46 -11.75 -14.59
C VAL A 139 21.05 -12.63 -13.50
N THR A 140 22.31 -12.38 -13.18
CA THR A 140 23.08 -13.16 -12.19
C THR A 140 23.24 -12.42 -10.87
N SER A 141 23.02 -11.10 -10.85
CA SER A 141 23.20 -10.26 -9.67
C SER A 141 22.08 -9.22 -9.53
N LYS A 142 21.84 -8.75 -8.29
CA LYS A 142 20.91 -7.66 -8.00
C LYS A 142 21.26 -6.36 -8.73
N LYS A 143 22.56 -6.12 -8.98
CA LYS A 143 23.02 -4.92 -9.70
C LYS A 143 22.55 -4.93 -11.16
N GLU A 144 22.58 -6.10 -11.81
CA GLU A 144 22.13 -6.26 -13.18
C GLU A 144 20.60 -6.22 -13.33
N LEU A 145 19.87 -6.45 -12.23
CA LEU A 145 18.41 -6.53 -12.24
C LEU A 145 17.76 -5.31 -12.88
N TYR A 146 18.25 -4.12 -12.59
CA TYR A 146 17.69 -2.84 -13.04
C TYR A 146 18.45 -2.18 -14.21
N VAL A 147 19.50 -2.83 -14.73
CA VAL A 147 20.27 -2.32 -15.89
C VAL A 147 19.66 -2.82 -17.18
N PHE A 148 19.28 -1.92 -18.06
CA PHE A 148 18.71 -2.22 -19.39
C PHE A 148 19.48 -1.48 -20.48
N HIS A 149 19.56 -2.10 -21.66
CA HIS A 149 20.25 -1.59 -22.84
C HIS A 149 19.27 -1.39 -24.00
N ASP A 150 19.65 -0.63 -25.02
CA ASP A 150 18.79 -0.33 -26.17
C ASP A 150 18.32 -1.57 -26.94
N LYS A 151 19.15 -2.62 -27.00
CA LYS A 151 18.78 -3.91 -27.62
C LYS A 151 17.62 -4.65 -26.93
N GLU A 152 17.25 -4.24 -25.72
CA GLU A 152 16.16 -4.80 -24.91
C GLU A 152 14.86 -4.02 -25.11
N LEU A 153 14.86 -3.01 -25.97
CA LEU A 153 13.66 -2.25 -26.32
C LEU A 153 12.63 -3.17 -26.98
N LEU A 154 11.42 -3.18 -26.45
CA LEU A 154 10.29 -3.98 -26.93
C LEU A 154 9.27 -3.12 -27.68
N VAL A 155 8.83 -2.01 -27.04
CA VAL A 155 7.77 -1.14 -27.57
C VAL A 155 8.04 0.31 -27.19
N ILE A 156 7.76 1.21 -28.11
CA ILE A 156 7.69 2.67 -27.89
C ILE A 156 6.27 3.12 -28.20
N ARG A 157 5.70 4.03 -27.38
CA ARG A 157 4.35 4.54 -27.58
C ARG A 157 4.13 5.19 -28.95
N SER A 158 5.13 5.91 -29.48
CA SER A 158 5.06 6.56 -30.78
C SER A 158 4.89 5.59 -31.96
N ASP A 159 5.29 4.33 -31.80
CA ASP A 159 5.22 3.31 -32.85
C ASP A 159 3.85 2.63 -32.93
N LEU A 160 2.97 2.91 -31.96
CA LEU A 160 1.62 2.36 -31.90
C LEU A 160 0.62 3.28 -32.61
N ASP A 161 -0.33 2.68 -33.33
CA ASP A 161 -1.40 3.45 -33.98
C ASP A 161 -2.30 4.09 -32.90
N GLN A 162 -2.24 5.41 -32.80
CA GLN A 162 -3.00 6.21 -31.85
C GLN A 162 -4.52 6.10 -32.01
N LYS A 163 -5.01 5.53 -33.13
CA LYS A 163 -6.43 5.26 -33.31
C LYS A 163 -6.97 4.16 -32.39
N TYR A 164 -6.08 3.27 -31.91
CA TYR A 164 -6.45 2.11 -31.11
C TYR A 164 -6.02 2.22 -29.65
N LEU A 165 -5.23 3.23 -29.29
CA LEU A 165 -4.77 3.46 -27.93
C LEU A 165 -5.09 4.88 -27.49
N ALA A 166 -5.99 5.02 -26.51
CA ALA A 166 -6.31 6.32 -25.92
C ALA A 166 -5.08 6.95 -25.25
N LYS A 167 -5.01 8.28 -25.24
CA LYS A 167 -3.87 9.03 -24.71
C LYS A 167 -3.66 8.83 -23.21
N ASP A 168 -4.70 8.48 -22.49
CA ASP A 168 -4.71 8.27 -21.04
C ASP A 168 -4.65 6.79 -20.62
N ILE A 169 -4.45 5.88 -21.58
CA ILE A 169 -4.22 4.45 -21.34
C ILE A 169 -2.73 4.14 -21.55
N SER A 170 -2.10 3.42 -20.62
CA SER A 170 -0.70 2.99 -20.76
C SER A 170 -0.52 1.92 -21.83
N ILE A 171 0.63 1.95 -22.53
CA ILE A 171 1.00 0.89 -23.48
C ILE A 171 1.18 -0.48 -22.78
N ASN A 172 1.36 -0.51 -21.47
CA ASN A 172 1.48 -1.76 -20.71
C ASN A 172 0.21 -2.61 -20.71
N VAL A 173 -0.93 -2.03 -21.13
CA VAL A 173 -2.19 -2.75 -21.33
C VAL A 173 -2.04 -3.97 -22.24
N VAL A 174 -1.16 -3.89 -23.23
CA VAL A 174 -0.89 -5.00 -24.17
C VAL A 174 -0.25 -6.18 -23.45
N GLN A 175 0.59 -5.91 -22.44
CA GLN A 175 1.27 -6.94 -21.64
C GLN A 175 0.34 -7.56 -20.59
N THR A 176 -0.56 -6.75 -20.03
CA THR A 176 -1.46 -7.17 -18.92
C THR A 176 -2.84 -7.64 -19.40
N LYS A 177 -3.13 -7.56 -20.69
CA LYS A 177 -4.46 -7.77 -21.30
C LYS A 177 -5.15 -9.07 -20.90
N ASN A 178 -4.41 -10.13 -20.73
CA ASN A 178 -4.95 -11.46 -20.45
C ASN A 178 -4.93 -11.84 -18.96
N ASN A 179 -4.22 -11.08 -18.11
CA ASN A 179 -4.08 -11.40 -16.71
C ASN A 179 -3.82 -10.12 -15.88
N PRO A 180 -4.85 -9.30 -15.62
CA PRO A 180 -4.70 -8.10 -14.79
C PRO A 180 -4.29 -8.48 -13.36
N MET A 181 -3.39 -7.70 -12.78
CA MET A 181 -2.93 -7.89 -11.41
C MET A 181 -4.08 -7.64 -10.42
N TYR A 182 -4.28 -8.56 -9.48
CA TYR A 182 -5.23 -8.34 -8.39
C TYR A 182 -4.65 -7.32 -7.39
N VAL A 183 -5.44 -6.31 -7.05
CA VAL A 183 -5.08 -5.31 -6.03
C VAL A 183 -6.27 -5.03 -5.14
N GLY A 184 -6.19 -5.46 -3.89
CA GLY A 184 -7.11 -5.10 -2.82
C GLY A 184 -6.70 -3.73 -2.26
N ASN A 185 -7.54 -2.71 -2.47
CA ASN A 185 -7.26 -1.36 -2.02
C ASN A 185 -8.26 -0.93 -0.95
N SER A 186 -7.77 -0.71 0.28
CA SER A 186 -8.58 -0.23 1.40
C SER A 186 -8.39 1.26 1.70
N LEU A 187 -7.64 2.01 0.87
CA LEU A 187 -7.33 3.41 1.15
C LEU A 187 -8.58 4.28 1.30
N ASN A 188 -9.60 4.00 0.49
CA ASN A 188 -10.89 4.70 0.55
C ASN A 188 -11.83 4.13 1.63
N LEU A 189 -11.47 3.01 2.27
CA LEU A 189 -12.29 2.37 3.31
C LEU A 189 -11.92 2.82 4.74
N THR A 190 -10.86 3.61 4.91
CA THR A 190 -10.42 4.06 6.24
C THR A 190 -11.46 4.91 6.97
N ASN A 191 -12.26 5.66 6.21
CA ASN A 191 -13.29 6.57 6.74
C ASN A 191 -14.72 6.04 6.61
N TYR A 192 -14.91 4.85 5.98
CA TYR A 192 -16.23 4.30 5.73
C TYR A 192 -16.38 2.93 6.40
N ASN A 193 -17.34 2.81 7.29
CA ASN A 193 -17.72 1.57 7.94
C ASN A 193 -18.74 0.81 7.09
N PHE A 194 -18.46 0.62 5.79
CA PHE A 194 -19.38 -0.10 4.91
C PHE A 194 -19.05 -1.59 4.89
N TYR A 195 -20.08 -2.39 5.10
CA TYR A 195 -20.11 -3.78 4.67
C TYR A 195 -20.36 -3.82 3.16
N MET A 196 -19.52 -4.50 2.40
CA MET A 196 -19.64 -4.60 0.94
C MET A 196 -20.55 -5.79 0.56
N PRO A 197 -21.80 -5.57 0.17
CA PRO A 197 -22.80 -6.65 0.01
C PRO A 197 -22.48 -7.65 -1.10
N ASN A 198 -21.58 -7.29 -2.03
CA ASN A 198 -21.22 -8.17 -3.15
C ASN A 198 -20.16 -9.21 -2.80
N TRP A 199 -19.66 -9.22 -1.57
CA TRP A 199 -18.62 -10.15 -1.14
C TRP A 199 -19.25 -11.27 -0.30
N ASN A 200 -19.00 -12.50 -0.73
CA ASN A 200 -19.37 -13.67 0.04
C ASN A 200 -18.34 -13.85 1.16
N VAL A 201 -18.61 -13.30 2.33
CA VAL A 201 -17.68 -13.33 3.46
C VAL A 201 -17.77 -14.69 4.15
N PRO A 202 -16.66 -15.43 4.26
CA PRO A 202 -16.65 -16.68 5.01
C PRO A 202 -17.08 -16.48 6.48
N GLN A 203 -17.83 -17.44 6.98
CA GLN A 203 -18.33 -17.37 8.36
C GLN A 203 -17.19 -17.36 9.39
N GLU A 204 -16.06 -17.98 9.06
CA GLU A 204 -14.86 -18.02 9.86
C GLU A 204 -14.29 -16.60 10.08
N VAL A 205 -14.34 -15.73 9.07
CA VAL A 205 -13.94 -14.33 9.17
C VAL A 205 -14.87 -13.57 10.09
N ILE A 206 -16.19 -13.76 9.94
CA ILE A 206 -17.19 -13.10 10.78
C ILE A 206 -16.96 -13.47 12.25
N LYS A 207 -16.84 -14.76 12.54
CA LYS A 207 -16.59 -15.29 13.90
C LYS A 207 -15.25 -14.87 14.48
N PHE A 208 -14.25 -14.63 13.65
CA PHE A 208 -12.94 -14.13 14.10
C PHE A 208 -13.04 -12.72 14.68
N PHE A 209 -13.93 -11.87 14.14
CA PHE A 209 -14.15 -10.51 14.64
C PHE A 209 -15.21 -10.44 15.74
N ASP A 210 -16.25 -11.24 15.63
CA ASP A 210 -17.34 -11.26 16.60
C ASP A 210 -17.93 -12.68 16.73
N SER A 211 -17.50 -13.37 17.77
CA SER A 211 -17.94 -14.75 18.07
C SER A 211 -19.41 -14.86 18.46
N SER A 212 -20.11 -13.74 18.74
CA SER A 212 -21.54 -13.71 19.06
C SER A 212 -22.41 -13.83 17.82
N ILE A 213 -21.84 -13.58 16.64
CA ILE A 213 -22.55 -13.66 15.37
C ILE A 213 -22.58 -15.10 14.87
N GLU A 214 -23.77 -15.62 14.62
CA GLU A 214 -23.96 -16.93 14.03
C GLU A 214 -23.70 -16.88 12.52
N TYR A 215 -24.29 -15.88 11.80
CA TYR A 215 -24.01 -15.58 10.40
C TYR A 215 -24.42 -14.16 9.98
N VAL A 216 -23.83 -13.71 8.89
CA VAL A 216 -24.27 -12.57 8.07
C VAL A 216 -24.42 -13.07 6.64
N ARG A 217 -25.56 -12.85 6.02
CA ARG A 217 -25.82 -13.30 4.64
C ARG A 217 -26.61 -12.26 3.86
N ASN A 218 -26.30 -12.12 2.57
CA ASN A 218 -27.06 -11.24 1.69
C ASN A 218 -28.40 -11.84 1.33
N ALA A 219 -29.43 -11.00 1.27
CA ALA A 219 -30.75 -11.38 0.77
C ALA A 219 -30.80 -11.29 -0.75
N HIS A 220 -31.55 -12.19 -1.40
CA HIS A 220 -31.70 -12.22 -2.88
C HIS A 220 -32.25 -10.91 -3.47
N ASN A 221 -33.08 -10.19 -2.73
CA ASN A 221 -33.76 -8.97 -3.16
C ASN A 221 -33.11 -7.68 -2.61
N GLY A 222 -31.85 -7.75 -2.20
CA GLY A 222 -31.15 -6.66 -1.52
C GLY A 222 -31.38 -6.70 0.00
N GLY A 223 -30.47 -6.08 0.75
CA GLY A 223 -30.41 -6.13 2.21
C GLY A 223 -29.59 -7.31 2.73
N THR A 224 -29.55 -7.45 4.04
CA THR A 224 -28.69 -8.40 4.74
C THR A 224 -29.44 -9.04 5.90
N TYR A 225 -29.32 -10.36 6.03
CA TYR A 225 -29.76 -11.07 7.23
C TYR A 225 -28.61 -11.18 8.22
N LEU A 226 -28.84 -10.75 9.46
CA LEU A 226 -27.92 -10.86 10.58
C LEU A 226 -28.53 -11.76 11.67
N LYS A 227 -27.77 -12.72 12.13
CA LYS A 227 -28.17 -13.64 13.17
C LYS A 227 -27.12 -13.71 14.27
N PHE A 228 -27.50 -13.40 15.49
CA PHE A 228 -26.73 -13.66 16.69
C PHE A 228 -27.13 -14.99 17.32
N TYR A 229 -26.20 -15.66 17.99
CA TYR A 229 -26.53 -16.86 18.75
C TYR A 229 -27.63 -16.58 19.76
N HIS A 230 -28.59 -17.47 19.86
CA HIS A 230 -29.74 -17.39 20.82
C HIS A 230 -30.69 -16.20 20.62
N GLN A 231 -30.61 -15.49 19.48
CA GLN A 231 -31.51 -14.39 19.15
C GLN A 231 -32.30 -14.71 17.86
N GLN A 232 -33.34 -13.93 17.56
CA GLN A 232 -34.05 -14.02 16.29
C GLN A 232 -33.22 -13.42 15.17
N GLU A 233 -33.42 -13.90 13.94
CA GLU A 233 -32.82 -13.33 12.74
C GLU A 233 -33.34 -11.91 12.50
N ILE A 234 -32.44 -10.98 12.17
CA ILE A 234 -32.74 -9.58 11.90
C ILE A 234 -32.54 -9.36 10.41
N PHE A 235 -33.58 -8.82 9.74
CA PHE A 235 -33.44 -8.35 8.36
C PHE A 235 -33.06 -6.86 8.36
N ILE A 236 -32.03 -6.51 7.66
CA ILE A 236 -31.47 -5.17 7.55
C ILE A 236 -31.62 -4.74 6.09
N SER A 237 -32.46 -3.74 5.85
CA SER A 237 -32.82 -3.28 4.51
C SER A 237 -31.72 -2.41 3.86
N SER A 238 -30.94 -1.71 4.69
CA SER A 238 -29.84 -0.84 4.25
C SER A 238 -28.55 -1.22 4.97
N ILE A 239 -27.46 -1.31 4.19
CA ILE A 239 -26.14 -1.61 4.73
C ILE A 239 -25.68 -0.60 5.80
N LEU A 240 -26.13 0.64 5.72
CA LEU A 240 -25.85 1.68 6.72
C LEU A 240 -26.45 1.35 8.09
N GLU A 241 -27.45 0.48 8.15
CA GLU A 241 -28.03 0.06 9.42
C GLU A 241 -27.22 -1.02 10.15
N LEU A 242 -26.27 -1.68 9.45
CA LEU A 242 -25.34 -2.63 10.09
C LEU A 242 -24.53 -2.01 11.21
N GLU A 243 -24.22 -0.72 11.11
CA GLU A 243 -23.49 0.02 12.16
C GLU A 243 -24.25 0.08 13.51
N LYS A 244 -25.57 -0.13 13.50
CA LYS A 244 -26.37 -0.20 14.74
C LYS A 244 -26.17 -1.52 15.48
N TYR A 245 -25.72 -2.56 14.79
CA TYR A 245 -25.63 -3.92 15.30
C TYR A 245 -24.19 -4.43 15.42
N LEU A 246 -23.31 -3.99 14.54
CA LEU A 246 -21.92 -4.41 14.47
C LEU A 246 -20.97 -3.28 14.88
N SER A 247 -19.88 -3.63 15.55
CA SER A 247 -18.83 -2.66 15.84
C SER A 247 -18.14 -2.19 14.56
N SER A 248 -17.63 -0.95 14.55
CA SER A 248 -16.84 -0.43 13.43
C SER A 248 -15.63 -1.32 13.10
N GLY A 249 -15.01 -1.91 14.13
CA GLY A 249 -13.91 -2.86 13.97
C GLY A 249 -14.34 -4.14 13.27
N THR A 250 -15.54 -4.67 13.60
CA THR A 250 -16.09 -5.85 12.94
C THR A 250 -16.37 -5.58 11.45
N ILE A 251 -17.03 -4.47 11.13
CA ILE A 251 -17.36 -4.11 9.73
C ILE A 251 -16.09 -3.92 8.92
N LYS A 252 -15.15 -3.11 9.41
CA LYS A 252 -13.88 -2.88 8.72
C LYS A 252 -13.06 -4.15 8.60
N GLY A 253 -13.07 -4.99 9.65
CA GLY A 253 -12.38 -6.28 9.65
C GLY A 253 -12.89 -7.21 8.56
N ILE A 254 -14.20 -7.35 8.43
CA ILE A 254 -14.83 -8.15 7.37
C ILE A 254 -14.40 -7.63 5.98
N ASN A 255 -14.43 -6.31 5.76
CA ASN A 255 -14.03 -5.70 4.48
C ASN A 255 -12.55 -5.95 4.16
N VAL A 256 -11.65 -5.69 5.10
CA VAL A 256 -10.22 -5.86 4.91
C VAL A 256 -9.85 -7.34 4.71
N PHE A 257 -10.44 -8.26 5.46
CA PHE A 257 -10.17 -9.69 5.29
C PHE A 257 -10.70 -10.24 3.96
N SER A 258 -11.76 -9.70 3.42
CA SER A 258 -12.23 -10.05 2.07
C SER A 258 -11.17 -9.66 1.00
N LEU A 259 -10.54 -8.48 1.14
CA LEU A 259 -9.44 -8.07 0.25
C LEU A 259 -8.21 -8.98 0.44
N ILE A 260 -7.87 -9.34 1.68
CA ILE A 260 -6.75 -10.22 2.01
C ILE A 260 -6.96 -11.60 1.39
N ILE A 261 -8.13 -12.23 1.59
CA ILE A 261 -8.44 -13.56 1.06
C ILE A 261 -8.34 -13.56 -0.47
N SER A 262 -9.00 -12.59 -1.12
CA SER A 262 -8.93 -12.48 -2.58
C SER A 262 -7.51 -12.23 -3.10
N SER A 263 -6.69 -11.49 -2.35
CA SER A 263 -5.29 -11.28 -2.71
C SER A 263 -4.46 -12.57 -2.59
N ILE A 264 -4.63 -13.32 -1.51
CA ILE A 264 -3.94 -14.60 -1.30
C ILE A 264 -4.33 -15.62 -2.39
N GLU A 265 -5.62 -15.68 -2.73
CA GLU A 265 -6.11 -16.58 -3.79
C GLU A 265 -5.54 -16.25 -5.18
N ASN A 266 -5.31 -14.96 -5.48
CA ASN A 266 -4.87 -14.51 -6.80
C ASN A 266 -3.38 -14.14 -6.86
N GLY A 267 -2.64 -14.20 -5.76
CA GLY A 267 -1.21 -13.84 -5.70
C GLY A 267 -0.93 -12.34 -5.88
N GLY A 268 -1.90 -11.48 -5.54
CA GLY A 268 -1.86 -10.04 -5.79
C GLY A 268 -1.31 -9.19 -4.64
N TYR A 269 -1.78 -7.94 -4.57
CA TYR A 269 -1.36 -6.96 -3.56
C TYR A 269 -2.53 -6.49 -2.73
N VAL A 270 -2.27 -6.15 -1.47
CA VAL A 270 -3.21 -5.45 -0.59
C VAL A 270 -2.58 -4.17 -0.07
N LEU A 271 -3.28 -3.05 -0.24
CA LEU A 271 -2.91 -1.75 0.31
C LEU A 271 -3.81 -1.41 1.49
N ILE A 272 -3.23 -1.17 2.67
CA ILE A 272 -3.96 -0.81 3.90
C ILE A 272 -3.35 0.46 4.48
N ASP A 273 -4.14 1.53 4.59
CA ASP A 273 -3.70 2.73 5.31
C ASP A 273 -4.05 2.61 6.79
N GLU A 274 -3.09 2.99 7.65
CA GLU A 274 -3.23 2.98 9.11
C GLU A 274 -3.84 1.66 9.64
N ILE A 275 -3.10 0.56 9.44
CA ILE A 275 -3.58 -0.81 9.74
C ILE A 275 -4.04 -0.97 11.20
N GLU A 276 -3.49 -0.17 12.12
CA GLU A 276 -3.88 -0.12 13.53
C GLU A 276 -5.25 0.51 13.77
N ASN A 277 -5.81 1.25 12.82
CA ASN A 277 -7.13 1.83 12.96
C ASN A 277 -8.19 0.73 12.93
N HIS A 278 -8.87 0.55 14.06
CA HIS A 278 -9.91 -0.45 14.28
C HIS A 278 -9.43 -1.89 14.50
N PHE A 279 -8.11 -2.16 14.48
CA PHE A 279 -7.56 -3.48 14.78
C PHE A 279 -6.65 -3.45 16.00
N ASN A 280 -6.84 -4.42 16.90
CA ASN A 280 -5.88 -4.65 17.97
C ASN A 280 -4.63 -5.37 17.45
N LYS A 281 -3.58 -5.37 18.25
CA LYS A 281 -2.29 -5.99 17.88
C LYS A 281 -2.43 -7.46 17.48
N THR A 282 -3.28 -8.23 18.14
CA THR A 282 -3.47 -9.67 17.86
C THR A 282 -4.02 -9.88 16.43
N ILE A 283 -5.00 -9.08 16.01
CA ILE A 283 -5.55 -9.14 14.65
C ILE A 283 -4.47 -8.80 13.64
N ILE A 284 -3.68 -7.73 13.87
CA ILE A 284 -2.60 -7.32 12.97
C ILE A 284 -1.53 -8.41 12.85
N THR A 285 -1.10 -8.99 13.96
CA THR A 285 -0.16 -10.12 13.96
C THR A 285 -0.72 -11.33 13.19
N THR A 286 -2.02 -11.60 13.31
CA THR A 286 -2.68 -12.65 12.53
C THR A 286 -2.61 -12.33 11.04
N ILE A 287 -2.90 -11.10 10.64
CA ILE A 287 -2.78 -10.67 9.22
C ILE A 287 -1.34 -10.91 8.71
N PHE A 288 -0.32 -10.50 9.46
CA PHE A 288 1.07 -10.73 9.05
C PHE A 288 1.39 -12.21 8.87
N ASN A 289 0.91 -13.07 9.76
CA ASN A 289 1.15 -14.51 9.69
C ASN A 289 0.49 -15.14 8.45
N LEU A 290 -0.67 -14.62 8.00
CA LEU A 290 -1.29 -15.09 6.75
C LEU A 290 -0.40 -14.86 5.53
N PHE A 291 0.34 -13.74 5.46
CA PHE A 291 1.24 -13.45 4.35
C PHE A 291 2.62 -14.12 4.49
N LYS A 292 3.06 -14.43 5.71
CA LYS A 292 4.34 -15.10 5.99
C LYS A 292 4.32 -16.60 5.68
N ASP A 293 3.22 -17.27 5.94
CA ASP A 293 3.10 -18.73 5.82
C ASP A 293 2.92 -19.14 4.36
N GLU A 294 3.94 -19.80 3.77
CA GLU A 294 3.91 -20.28 2.39
C GLU A 294 2.74 -21.25 2.11
N LYS A 295 2.24 -21.96 3.13
CA LYS A 295 1.09 -22.86 2.96
C LYS A 295 -0.23 -22.11 2.84
N ILE A 296 -0.32 -20.94 3.47
CA ILE A 296 -1.50 -20.06 3.40
C ILE A 296 -1.40 -19.13 2.20
N ASN A 297 -0.20 -18.64 1.89
CA ASN A 297 0.10 -17.70 0.81
C ASN A 297 0.98 -18.33 -0.29
N PRO A 298 0.56 -19.45 -0.90
CA PRO A 298 1.37 -20.16 -1.90
C PRO A 298 1.59 -19.35 -3.18
N ASN A 299 0.73 -18.38 -3.45
CA ASN A 299 0.78 -17.53 -4.64
C ASN A 299 1.60 -16.25 -4.41
N GLY A 300 2.22 -16.10 -3.21
CA GLY A 300 3.07 -14.97 -2.89
C GLY A 300 2.37 -13.61 -2.92
N ALA A 301 1.13 -13.52 -2.42
CA ALA A 301 0.46 -12.24 -2.24
C ALA A 301 1.27 -11.31 -1.33
N THR A 302 1.16 -10.01 -1.56
CA THR A 302 1.97 -9.01 -0.85
C THR A 302 1.07 -8.01 -0.11
N LEU A 303 1.33 -7.84 1.18
CA LEU A 303 0.71 -6.82 2.04
C LEU A 303 1.58 -5.58 2.08
N ILE A 304 1.01 -4.41 1.80
CA ILE A 304 1.65 -3.10 1.96
C ILE A 304 0.76 -2.24 2.84
N PHE A 305 1.28 -1.77 3.95
CA PHE A 305 0.48 -0.99 4.87
C PHE A 305 1.24 0.20 5.45
N SER A 306 0.50 1.23 5.85
CA SER A 306 1.04 2.31 6.66
C SER A 306 0.73 2.09 8.14
N THR A 307 1.57 2.65 9.01
CA THR A 307 1.39 2.62 10.46
C THR A 307 2.01 3.80 11.18
N HIS A 308 1.42 4.18 12.30
CA HIS A 308 2.00 5.07 13.30
C HIS A 308 2.61 4.30 14.48
N TYR A 309 2.32 2.99 14.60
CA TYR A 309 2.76 2.16 15.72
C TYR A 309 4.12 1.54 15.42
N SER A 310 5.15 2.10 16.06
CA SER A 310 6.52 1.61 15.92
C SER A 310 6.69 0.16 16.35
N GLU A 311 5.86 -0.32 17.29
CA GLU A 311 5.89 -1.69 17.80
C GLU A 311 5.55 -2.73 16.72
N LEU A 312 4.81 -2.33 15.68
CA LEU A 312 4.52 -3.21 14.54
C LEU A 312 5.76 -3.48 13.69
N LEU A 313 6.77 -2.61 13.74
CA LEU A 313 8.03 -2.81 13.03
C LEU A 313 8.83 -3.99 13.59
N ASP A 314 8.61 -4.33 14.86
CA ASP A 314 9.30 -5.46 15.51
C ASP A 314 8.75 -6.83 15.06
N GLU A 315 7.57 -6.88 14.42
CA GLU A 315 7.01 -8.11 13.85
C GLU A 315 7.77 -8.57 12.58
N PHE A 316 8.58 -7.69 11.99
CA PHE A 316 9.40 -8.00 10.83
C PHE A 316 10.74 -8.60 11.22
N ASN A 317 11.11 -9.77 10.67
CA ASN A 317 12.44 -10.36 10.82
C ASN A 317 13.48 -9.57 10.01
N ARG A 318 13.07 -9.07 8.86
CA ARG A 318 13.91 -8.25 7.96
C ARG A 318 13.76 -6.76 8.28
N LYS A 319 14.61 -5.95 7.68
CA LYS A 319 14.60 -4.48 7.83
C LYS A 319 14.48 -3.76 6.47
N ASP A 320 14.78 -4.45 5.37
CA ASP A 320 14.71 -3.91 4.01
C ASP A 320 13.29 -3.88 3.44
N ASN A 321 12.30 -4.37 4.19
CA ASN A 321 10.86 -4.25 3.91
C ASN A 321 10.15 -3.19 4.77
N ILE A 322 10.94 -2.34 5.45
CA ILE A 322 10.42 -1.23 6.23
C ILE A 322 10.85 0.06 5.56
N TYR A 323 9.88 0.89 5.23
CA TYR A 323 10.07 2.24 4.73
C TYR A 323 9.66 3.25 5.78
N ILE A 324 10.39 4.35 5.87
CA ILE A 324 10.09 5.43 6.81
C ILE A 324 9.89 6.71 6.03
N THR A 325 8.74 7.36 6.25
CA THR A 325 8.50 8.71 5.76
C THR A 325 8.92 9.73 6.80
N LEU A 326 9.77 10.66 6.39
CA LEU A 326 10.35 11.69 7.23
C LEU A 326 9.94 13.07 6.74
N LYS A 327 9.83 14.05 7.66
CA LYS A 327 9.75 15.47 7.29
C LYS A 327 11.16 15.98 7.00
N ASP A 328 11.36 16.68 5.89
CA ASP A 328 12.62 17.37 5.65
C ASP A 328 12.78 18.48 6.70
N ARG A 329 13.95 18.54 7.31
CA ARG A 329 14.26 19.51 8.37
C ARG A 329 14.50 20.91 7.83
N ASN A 330 15.06 21.00 6.64
CA ASN A 330 15.39 22.25 5.99
C ASN A 330 14.19 22.84 5.25
N ASN A 331 13.31 21.95 4.76
CA ASN A 331 12.07 22.31 4.09
C ASN A 331 10.91 21.47 4.63
N GLN A 332 10.26 21.95 5.70
CA GLN A 332 9.16 21.24 6.37
C GLN A 332 7.94 20.97 5.46
N SER A 333 7.89 21.59 4.28
CA SER A 333 6.88 21.32 3.27
C SER A 333 7.16 20.06 2.44
N GLN A 334 8.38 19.51 2.50
CA GLN A 334 8.76 18.30 1.78
C GLN A 334 8.94 17.12 2.73
N ASN A 335 8.70 15.93 2.18
CA ASN A 335 8.89 14.65 2.87
C ASN A 335 10.07 13.89 2.22
N GLU A 336 10.58 12.89 2.89
CA GLU A 336 11.60 11.96 2.36
C GLU A 336 11.09 10.53 2.63
N LEU A 337 11.17 9.65 1.63
CA LEU A 337 10.94 8.22 1.80
C LEU A 337 12.30 7.52 1.85
N VAL A 338 12.58 6.81 2.95
CA VAL A 338 13.84 6.09 3.11
C VAL A 338 13.61 4.63 3.46
N ASN A 339 14.42 3.73 2.93
CA ASN A 339 14.43 2.36 3.41
C ASN A 339 15.15 2.29 4.77
N TYR A 340 14.57 1.58 5.74
CA TYR A 340 15.13 1.43 7.07
C TYR A 340 16.53 0.81 7.04
N SER A 341 16.79 -0.15 6.14
CA SER A 341 18.08 -0.82 6.02
C SER A 341 19.21 0.10 5.55
N ASP A 342 18.90 1.21 4.87
CA ASP A 342 19.88 2.22 4.47
C ASP A 342 20.37 3.06 5.64
N LYS A 343 19.49 3.32 6.59
CA LYS A 343 19.78 4.15 7.76
C LYS A 343 20.34 3.34 8.95
N VAL A 344 19.98 2.04 9.05
CA VAL A 344 20.34 1.18 10.18
C VAL A 344 21.04 -0.09 9.69
N LYS A 345 22.35 -0.16 9.88
CA LYS A 345 23.13 -1.31 9.41
C LYS A 345 23.12 -2.49 10.40
N ARG A 346 22.94 -2.21 11.68
CA ARG A 346 22.88 -3.25 12.74
C ARG A 346 21.55 -4.01 12.69
N ASN A 347 21.60 -5.33 12.91
CA ASN A 347 20.43 -6.20 12.89
C ASN A 347 19.89 -6.52 14.30
N ASP A 348 20.70 -6.30 15.33
CA ASP A 348 20.40 -6.60 16.74
C ASP A 348 19.59 -5.51 17.44
N LEU A 349 19.39 -4.36 16.79
CA LEU A 349 18.61 -3.26 17.34
C LEU A 349 17.12 -3.50 17.17
N LYS A 350 16.36 -3.31 18.24
CA LYS A 350 14.91 -3.35 18.21
C LYS A 350 14.39 -2.17 17.39
N LYS A 351 13.59 -2.45 16.36
CA LYS A 351 13.21 -1.45 15.35
C LYS A 351 12.34 -0.34 15.94
N SER A 352 11.42 -0.68 16.85
CA SER A 352 10.62 0.28 17.59
C SER A 352 11.45 1.26 18.41
N GLU A 353 12.50 0.78 19.09
CA GLU A 353 13.38 1.62 19.90
C GLU A 353 14.20 2.58 19.02
N VAL A 354 14.74 2.09 17.90
CA VAL A 354 15.43 2.92 16.90
C VAL A 354 14.52 4.03 16.39
N TYR A 355 13.26 3.69 16.09
CA TYR A 355 12.27 4.66 15.63
C TYR A 355 11.95 5.71 16.71
N LEU A 356 11.61 5.28 17.93
CA LEU A 356 11.19 6.14 19.03
C LEU A 356 12.33 7.02 19.58
N SER A 357 13.58 6.51 19.56
CA SER A 357 14.76 7.28 20.01
C SER A 357 15.16 8.39 19.05
N ASN A 358 14.47 8.54 17.90
CA ASN A 358 14.88 9.48 16.85
C ASN A 358 16.29 9.23 16.30
N TYR A 359 16.77 7.97 16.39
CA TYR A 359 18.04 7.56 15.79
C TYR A 359 18.01 7.83 14.27
N ILE A 360 16.90 7.51 13.63
CA ILE A 360 16.56 8.01 12.29
C ILE A 360 15.93 9.39 12.50
N LYS A 361 16.69 10.43 12.21
CA LYS A 361 16.27 11.81 12.47
C LYS A 361 14.95 12.14 11.73
N GLY A 362 13.94 12.59 12.47
CA GLY A 362 12.63 12.97 11.93
C GLY A 362 11.50 11.99 12.25
N THR A 363 11.79 10.90 13.00
CA THR A 363 10.77 9.92 13.43
C THR A 363 10.01 10.34 14.70
N ALA A 364 10.53 11.29 15.48
CA ALA A 364 9.89 11.82 16.66
C ALA A 364 9.39 13.26 16.46
N PRO A 365 8.26 13.65 17.09
CA PRO A 365 7.78 15.03 17.09
C PRO A 365 8.87 15.98 17.63
N GLN A 366 8.91 17.21 17.10
CA GLN A 366 9.86 18.21 17.57
C GLN A 366 9.52 18.61 19.02
N TYR A 367 10.49 18.49 19.92
CA TYR A 367 10.35 18.88 21.32
C TYR A 367 9.83 20.32 21.49
N ARG A 368 10.28 21.24 20.61
CA ARG A 368 9.86 22.64 20.60
C ARG A 368 8.35 22.77 20.40
N ALA A 369 7.76 22.07 19.44
CA ALA A 369 6.32 22.10 19.18
C ALA A 369 5.49 21.63 20.40
N THR A 370 5.98 20.58 21.07
CA THR A 370 5.35 20.08 22.32
C THR A 370 5.42 21.13 23.44
N MET A 371 6.56 21.84 23.57
CA MET A 371 6.70 22.88 24.59
C MET A 371 5.82 24.11 24.28
N GLU A 372 5.73 24.50 23.02
CA GLU A 372 4.87 25.61 22.60
C GLU A 372 3.39 25.31 22.85
N LEU A 373 2.93 24.07 22.52
CA LEU A 373 1.58 23.61 22.83
C LEU A 373 1.30 23.64 24.34
N LYS A 374 2.22 23.09 25.17
CA LYS A 374 2.06 23.11 26.63
C LYS A 374 1.98 24.54 27.17
N LYS A 375 2.80 25.46 26.64
CA LYS A 375 2.79 26.87 27.04
C LYS A 375 1.46 27.53 26.69
N TYR A 376 0.92 27.26 25.50
CA TYR A 376 -0.37 27.78 25.06
C TYR A 376 -1.51 27.29 25.96
N ILE A 377 -1.60 25.98 26.23
CA ILE A 377 -2.64 25.40 27.08
C ILE A 377 -2.55 25.96 28.52
N LYS A 378 -1.33 26.14 29.05
CA LYS A 378 -1.12 26.74 30.37
C LYS A 378 -1.56 28.21 30.42
N GLY A 379 -1.40 28.95 29.31
CA GLY A 379 -1.91 30.33 29.18
C GLY A 379 -3.44 30.40 29.31
N LEU A 380 -4.15 29.50 28.60
CA LEU A 380 -5.62 29.42 28.67
C LEU A 380 -6.13 29.15 30.09
N ALA A 381 -5.49 28.23 30.83
CA ALA A 381 -5.86 27.91 32.21
C ALA A 381 -5.66 29.10 33.18
N ASN A 382 -4.68 29.96 32.92
CA ASN A 382 -4.44 31.15 33.73
C ASN A 382 -5.43 32.29 33.43
N GLU A 383 -5.90 32.42 32.18
CA GLU A 383 -6.92 33.42 31.81
C GLU A 383 -8.29 33.10 32.41
N GLU A 384 -8.66 31.80 32.52
CA GLU A 384 -9.90 31.38 33.17
C GLU A 384 -9.88 31.64 34.68
N THR A 385 -8.73 31.41 35.35
CA THR A 385 -8.57 31.70 36.77
C THR A 385 -8.66 33.21 37.07
N VAL A 386 -8.18 34.07 36.18
CA VAL A 386 -8.27 35.52 36.35
C VAL A 386 -9.70 36.03 36.09
N LYS A 387 -10.48 35.43 35.23
CA LYS A 387 -11.88 35.75 34.99
C LYS A 387 -12.80 35.31 36.10
N ASN A 388 -12.56 34.15 36.72
CA ASN A 388 -13.35 33.62 37.81
C ASN A 388 -12.99 34.22 39.19
N GLY A 389 -11.85 34.91 39.33
CA GLY A 389 -11.46 35.62 40.57
C GLY A 389 -11.88 37.10 40.64
N LYS A 390 -12.67 37.57 39.68
CA LYS A 390 -13.20 38.94 39.63
C LYS A 390 -14.71 39.05 39.79
N ASN A 391 -15.37 37.97 40.25
CA ASN A 391 -16.80 38.01 40.63
C ASN A 391 -16.95 37.90 42.15
#